data_8653f87a376b2b0ca8a507113f2f84fa
#
_entry.id   8653f87a376b2b0ca8a507113f2f84fa
#
_cell.length_a   1.000
_cell.length_b   1.000
_cell.length_c   1.000
_cell.angle_alpha   90.00
_cell.angle_beta   90.00
_cell.angle_gamma   90.00
#
_symmetry.space_group_name_H-M   'P 1'
#
loop_
_entity.id
_entity.type
_entity.pdbx_description
1 polymer ?
#
loop_
_entity_poly.entity_id
_entity_poly.type
_entity_poly.pdbx_seq_one_letter_code
_entity_poly.pdbx_strand_id
1 'polypeptide(L)'
;GIDLPGEASTENLIFTAENMGETDLATSSFGQSFNVTMTQMVSAFSSLINGGYYYQPHVVKQIQDENGNVIETNDPTLLRKTVSKQTSDRVKEALRAVMTDGTGVPANVEGYDIGGKTGTAEKLPRGNGDYLLSFIGYAPQENPEVVIYVVIDEPNVENQELSSYVLELSQKIMAETFPYLNITRNGDA
;
A
#
# COMPACT_ATOMS: atom_id res chain seq x y z
N GLY A 1 -9.58 11.90 1.51
CA GLY A 1 -8.41 12.71 1.17
C GLY A 1 -7.44 12.86 2.33
N ILE A 2 -6.27 13.37 2.05
CA ILE A 2 -5.23 13.69 3.02
C ILE A 2 -5.24 15.21 3.30
N ASP A 3 -4.62 15.65 4.38
CA ASP A 3 -4.51 17.06 4.79
C ASP A 3 -3.45 17.87 4.01
N LEU A 4 -3.18 17.49 2.78
CA LEU A 4 -2.27 18.16 1.84
C LEU A 4 -3.00 18.62 0.58
N PRO A 5 -2.63 19.77 -0.01
CA PRO A 5 -3.20 20.22 -1.27
C PRO A 5 -2.70 19.36 -2.45
N GLY A 6 -3.53 19.25 -3.49
CA GLY A 6 -3.14 18.64 -4.76
C GLY A 6 -3.47 17.13 -4.90
N GLU A 7 -4.20 16.53 -3.96
CA GLU A 7 -4.69 15.17 -4.16
C GLU A 7 -5.67 15.12 -5.36
N ALA A 8 -5.44 14.17 -6.27
CA ALA A 8 -6.30 14.00 -7.43
C ALA A 8 -7.69 13.47 -7.03
N SER A 9 -8.75 13.96 -7.70
CA SER A 9 -10.09 13.42 -7.54
C SER A 9 -10.21 12.07 -8.24
N THR A 10 -10.75 11.07 -7.54
CA THR A 10 -11.06 9.74 -8.07
C THR A 10 -12.56 9.46 -8.13
N GLU A 11 -13.39 10.50 -8.03
CA GLU A 11 -14.86 10.37 -7.92
C GLU A 11 -15.49 9.55 -9.06
N ASN A 12 -14.94 9.65 -10.29
CA ASN A 12 -15.42 8.92 -11.45
C ASN A 12 -14.51 7.75 -11.87
N LEU A 13 -13.52 7.39 -11.04
CA LEU A 13 -12.52 6.36 -11.34
C LEU A 13 -12.71 5.09 -10.49
N ILE A 14 -13.61 5.16 -9.50
CA ILE A 14 -14.01 4.06 -8.63
C ILE A 14 -15.47 3.75 -8.92
N PHE A 15 -15.77 2.47 -9.11
CA PHE A 15 -17.15 2.03 -9.34
C PHE A 15 -18.01 2.17 -8.09
N THR A 16 -19.26 2.53 -8.32
CA THR A 16 -20.34 2.52 -7.31
C THR A 16 -21.30 1.38 -7.61
N ALA A 17 -22.21 1.07 -6.68
CA ALA A 17 -23.25 0.06 -6.90
C ALA A 17 -24.18 0.39 -8.09
N GLU A 18 -24.32 1.68 -8.41
CA GLU A 18 -25.18 2.15 -9.50
C GLU A 18 -24.54 2.05 -10.89
N ASN A 19 -23.19 2.12 -10.98
CA ASN A 19 -22.48 2.17 -12.26
C ASN A 19 -21.58 0.95 -12.53
N MET A 20 -21.48 -0.01 -11.59
CA MET A 20 -20.68 -1.22 -11.74
C MET A 20 -21.42 -2.26 -12.58
N GLY A 21 -20.86 -2.64 -13.73
CA GLY A 21 -21.33 -3.77 -14.53
C GLY A 21 -20.75 -5.11 -14.08
N GLU A 22 -21.25 -6.22 -14.64
CA GLU A 22 -20.76 -7.58 -14.31
C GLU A 22 -19.27 -7.76 -14.65
N THR A 23 -18.82 -7.20 -15.78
CA THR A 23 -17.40 -7.23 -16.17
C THR A 23 -16.53 -6.44 -15.21
N ASP A 24 -17.00 -5.26 -14.77
CA ASP A 24 -16.28 -4.40 -13.85
C ASP A 24 -16.14 -5.08 -12.47
N LEU A 25 -17.22 -5.74 -12.02
CA LEU A 25 -17.18 -6.52 -10.77
C LEU A 25 -16.17 -7.68 -10.88
N ALA A 26 -16.18 -8.41 -12.00
CA ALA A 26 -15.26 -9.52 -12.23
C ALA A 26 -13.80 -9.03 -12.27
N THR A 27 -13.50 -7.97 -13.02
CA THR A 27 -12.13 -7.45 -13.15
C THR A 27 -11.65 -6.77 -11.88
N SER A 28 -12.51 -6.06 -11.15
CA SER A 28 -12.18 -5.44 -9.87
C SER A 28 -11.83 -6.46 -8.79
N SER A 29 -12.36 -7.70 -8.88
CA SER A 29 -12.09 -8.76 -7.91
C SER A 29 -10.61 -9.18 -7.85
N PHE A 30 -9.85 -8.93 -8.91
CA PHE A 30 -8.40 -9.16 -8.97
C PHE A 30 -7.58 -7.88 -9.21
N GLY A 31 -8.18 -6.68 -8.96
CA GLY A 31 -7.47 -5.41 -8.93
C GLY A 31 -7.30 -4.73 -10.29
N GLN A 32 -8.25 -4.94 -11.23
CA GLN A 32 -8.24 -4.29 -12.54
C GLN A 32 -9.45 -3.35 -12.70
N SER A 33 -9.39 -2.46 -13.69
CA SER A 33 -10.49 -1.60 -14.15
C SER A 33 -10.93 -0.47 -13.20
N PHE A 34 -10.16 -0.14 -12.16
CA PHE A 34 -10.39 1.06 -11.35
C PHE A 34 -9.07 1.77 -11.05
N ASN A 35 -9.14 3.06 -10.75
CA ASN A 35 -7.97 3.85 -10.39
C ASN A 35 -8.19 4.54 -9.04
N VAL A 36 -7.12 4.58 -8.24
CA VAL A 36 -7.08 5.21 -6.92
C VAL A 36 -5.79 6.01 -6.77
N THR A 37 -5.78 6.99 -5.89
CA THR A 37 -4.52 7.66 -5.53
C THR A 37 -3.64 6.72 -4.70
N MET A 38 -2.32 6.98 -4.66
CA MET A 38 -1.41 6.21 -3.81
C MET A 38 -1.81 6.30 -2.34
N THR A 39 -2.26 7.47 -1.88
CA THR A 39 -2.77 7.68 -0.53
C THR A 39 -3.98 6.80 -0.22
N GLN A 40 -4.94 6.73 -1.15
CA GLN A 40 -6.11 5.84 -1.00
C GLN A 40 -5.70 4.37 -0.92
N MET A 41 -4.74 3.94 -1.77
CA MET A 41 -4.24 2.57 -1.77
C MET A 41 -3.58 2.21 -0.43
N VAL A 42 -2.67 3.06 0.06
CA VAL A 42 -1.99 2.84 1.34
C VAL A 42 -2.99 2.82 2.50
N SER A 43 -3.94 3.77 2.54
CA SER A 43 -4.96 3.84 3.60
C SER A 43 -5.88 2.62 3.60
N ALA A 44 -6.33 2.18 2.42
CA ALA A 44 -7.17 0.98 2.27
C ALA A 44 -6.41 -0.28 2.68
N PHE A 45 -5.18 -0.44 2.20
CA PHE A 45 -4.32 -1.57 2.54
C PHE A 45 -3.99 -1.61 4.04
N SER A 46 -3.67 -0.47 4.66
CA SER A 46 -3.43 -0.38 6.10
C SER A 46 -4.62 -0.89 6.90
N SER A 47 -5.86 -0.60 6.45
CA SER A 47 -7.04 -1.10 7.13
C SER A 47 -7.22 -2.62 7.04
N LEU A 48 -6.67 -3.27 6.00
CA LEU A 48 -6.72 -4.72 5.85
C LEU A 48 -5.78 -5.46 6.81
N ILE A 49 -4.69 -4.82 7.26
CA ILE A 49 -3.65 -5.45 8.08
C ILE A 49 -3.65 -5.02 9.55
N ASN A 50 -4.45 -4.00 9.92
CA ASN A 50 -4.51 -3.45 11.28
C ASN A 50 -5.75 -3.89 12.09
N GLY A 51 -6.46 -4.93 11.66
CA GLY A 51 -7.69 -5.40 12.29
C GLY A 51 -8.99 -4.82 11.70
N GLY A 52 -8.91 -4.13 10.57
CA GLY A 52 -10.04 -3.57 9.83
C GLY A 52 -10.31 -2.08 10.10
N TYR A 53 -9.44 -1.38 10.78
CA TYR A 53 -9.66 0.02 11.15
C TYR A 53 -9.16 0.97 10.05
N TYR A 54 -10.08 1.71 9.42
CA TYR A 54 -9.76 2.70 8.39
C TYR A 54 -9.74 4.09 9.00
N TYR A 55 -8.54 4.67 9.08
CA TYR A 55 -8.31 6.01 9.61
C TYR A 55 -8.23 7.06 8.50
N GLN A 56 -8.56 8.30 8.85
CA GLN A 56 -8.30 9.47 8.02
C GLN A 56 -6.78 9.65 7.88
N PRO A 57 -6.20 9.58 6.65
CA PRO A 57 -4.77 9.84 6.50
C PRO A 57 -4.46 11.32 6.75
N HIS A 58 -3.36 11.60 7.43
CA HIS A 58 -2.87 12.95 7.68
C HIS A 58 -1.34 12.96 7.78
N VAL A 59 -0.74 14.10 7.50
CA VAL A 59 0.71 14.36 7.64
C VAL A 59 0.99 15.32 8.77
N VAL A 60 0.11 16.28 8.99
CA VAL A 60 0.24 17.26 10.07
C VAL A 60 -0.06 16.58 11.41
N LYS A 61 0.94 16.45 12.26
CA LYS A 61 0.80 15.91 13.62
C LYS A 61 0.28 16.95 14.59
N GLN A 62 0.85 18.16 14.54
CA GLN A 62 0.49 19.26 15.45
C GLN A 62 0.88 20.61 14.87
N ILE A 63 0.24 21.65 15.32
CA ILE A 63 0.57 23.06 15.05
C ILE A 63 1.10 23.66 16.34
N GLN A 64 2.23 24.39 16.26
CA GLN A 64 2.86 25.05 17.40
C GLN A 64 2.96 26.56 17.13
N ASP A 65 2.95 27.37 18.21
CA ASP A 65 3.29 28.78 18.15
C ASP A 65 4.83 28.98 18.04
N GLU A 66 5.26 30.23 17.90
CA GLU A 66 6.68 30.63 17.83
C GLU A 66 7.50 30.32 19.10
N ASN A 67 6.84 30.03 20.22
CA ASN A 67 7.45 29.65 21.50
C ASN A 67 7.50 28.14 21.70
N GLY A 68 6.96 27.34 20.73
CA GLY A 68 6.89 25.88 20.80
C GLY A 68 5.69 25.34 21.57
N ASN A 69 4.73 26.20 21.98
CA ASN A 69 3.51 25.71 22.61
C ASN A 69 2.58 25.09 21.56
N VAL A 70 2.02 23.93 21.88
CA VAL A 70 1.07 23.24 21.00
C VAL A 70 -0.26 24.01 20.99
N ILE A 71 -0.66 24.50 19.81
CA ILE A 71 -1.94 25.17 19.55
C ILE A 71 -3.02 24.14 19.21
N GLU A 72 -2.65 23.15 18.39
CA GLU A 72 -3.56 22.13 17.88
C GLU A 72 -2.82 20.81 17.70
N THR A 73 -3.49 19.70 18.01
CA THR A 73 -2.99 18.33 17.76
C THR A 73 -3.97 17.61 16.84
N ASN A 74 -3.44 16.99 15.81
CA ASN A 74 -4.25 16.17 14.89
C ASN A 74 -4.20 14.70 15.33
N ASP A 75 -5.17 14.29 16.12
CA ASP A 75 -5.29 12.92 16.60
C ASP A 75 -5.86 11.99 15.51
N PRO A 76 -5.46 10.70 15.51
CA PRO A 76 -5.96 9.73 14.54
C PRO A 76 -7.50 9.62 14.56
N THR A 77 -8.15 9.92 13.44
CA THR A 77 -9.60 9.87 13.30
C THR A 77 -10.03 8.56 12.63
N LEU A 78 -10.69 7.68 13.38
CA LEU A 78 -11.27 6.45 12.85
C LEU A 78 -12.54 6.78 12.04
N LEU A 79 -12.52 6.46 10.74
CA LEU A 79 -13.66 6.71 9.84
C LEU A 79 -14.64 5.53 9.82
N ARG A 80 -14.12 4.29 9.75
CA ARG A 80 -14.95 3.08 9.69
C ARG A 80 -14.15 1.82 9.95
N LYS A 81 -14.86 0.71 10.13
CA LYS A 81 -14.30 -0.64 10.11
C LYS A 81 -14.59 -1.29 8.75
N THR A 82 -13.55 -1.71 8.03
CA THR A 82 -13.63 -2.25 6.67
C THR A 82 -13.84 -3.77 6.64
N VAL A 83 -13.14 -4.48 7.52
CA VAL A 83 -13.18 -5.93 7.65
C VAL A 83 -13.16 -6.35 9.11
N SER A 84 -13.47 -7.64 9.40
CA SER A 84 -13.30 -8.19 10.74
C SER A 84 -11.82 -8.40 11.07
N LYS A 85 -11.48 -8.46 12.37
CA LYS A 85 -10.12 -8.83 12.79
C LYS A 85 -9.71 -10.19 12.24
N GLN A 86 -10.60 -11.17 12.26
CA GLN A 86 -10.34 -12.50 11.70
C GLN A 86 -10.01 -12.44 10.21
N THR A 87 -10.73 -11.62 9.44
CA THR A 87 -10.42 -11.41 8.01
C THR A 87 -9.06 -10.75 7.84
N SER A 88 -8.76 -9.72 8.64
CA SER A 88 -7.46 -9.05 8.64
C SER A 88 -6.31 -10.04 8.93
N ASP A 89 -6.45 -10.89 9.92
CA ASP A 89 -5.44 -11.90 10.27
C ASP A 89 -5.20 -12.87 9.10
N ARG A 90 -6.27 -13.36 8.45
CA ARG A 90 -6.17 -14.23 7.26
C ARG A 90 -5.52 -13.53 6.06
N VAL A 91 -5.80 -12.23 5.86
CA VAL A 91 -5.15 -11.43 4.82
C VAL A 91 -3.66 -11.31 5.11
N LYS A 92 -3.26 -11.06 6.35
CA LYS A 92 -1.83 -11.00 6.72
C LYS A 92 -1.11 -12.33 6.46
N GLU A 93 -1.73 -13.48 6.77
CA GLU A 93 -1.18 -14.80 6.44
C GLU A 93 -0.95 -14.97 4.93
N ALA A 94 -1.94 -14.59 4.11
CA ALA A 94 -1.81 -14.64 2.66
C ALA A 94 -0.71 -13.71 2.13
N LEU A 95 -0.60 -12.49 2.68
CA LEU A 95 0.44 -11.52 2.30
C LEU A 95 1.85 -11.97 2.72
N ARG A 96 1.95 -12.71 3.83
CA ARG A 96 3.21 -13.36 4.22
C ARG A 96 3.62 -14.45 3.23
N ALA A 97 2.67 -15.29 2.80
CA ALA A 97 2.95 -16.35 1.82
C ALA A 97 3.45 -15.80 0.49
N VAL A 98 3.02 -14.62 0.05
CA VAL A 98 3.57 -13.92 -1.12
C VAL A 98 5.07 -13.64 -0.96
N MET A 99 5.52 -13.33 0.26
CA MET A 99 6.92 -12.99 0.57
C MET A 99 7.79 -14.22 0.85
N THR A 100 7.21 -15.36 1.27
CA THR A 100 7.97 -16.59 1.57
C THR A 100 8.11 -17.51 0.37
N ASP A 101 7.03 -17.70 -0.39
CA ASP A 101 6.95 -18.71 -1.46
C ASP A 101 6.40 -18.14 -2.79
N GLY A 102 6.04 -16.85 -2.80
CA GLY A 102 5.36 -16.20 -3.92
C GLY A 102 6.23 -15.20 -4.69
N THR A 103 5.54 -14.35 -5.43
CA THR A 103 6.16 -13.34 -6.32
C THR A 103 6.90 -12.23 -5.58
N GLY A 104 6.66 -12.05 -4.28
CA GLY A 104 7.28 -11.01 -3.46
C GLY A 104 8.67 -11.34 -2.92
N VAL A 105 9.12 -12.60 -3.03
CA VAL A 105 10.41 -13.07 -2.48
C VAL A 105 11.60 -12.13 -2.79
N PRO A 106 11.76 -11.57 -4.00
CA PRO A 106 12.88 -10.67 -4.29
C PRO A 106 12.87 -9.34 -3.52
N ALA A 107 11.73 -8.97 -2.92
CA ALA A 107 11.64 -7.76 -2.10
C ALA A 107 11.96 -8.00 -0.63
N ASN A 108 12.30 -9.22 -0.21
CA ASN A 108 12.64 -9.49 1.18
C ASN A 108 13.89 -8.74 1.63
N VAL A 109 13.90 -8.32 2.89
CA VAL A 109 15.03 -7.72 3.58
C VAL A 109 15.44 -8.64 4.72
N GLU A 110 16.72 -9.02 4.73
CA GLU A 110 17.26 -9.92 5.76
C GLU A 110 17.06 -9.36 7.17
N GLY A 111 16.57 -10.20 8.06
CA GLY A 111 16.31 -9.84 9.45
C GLY A 111 14.96 -9.17 9.69
N TYR A 112 14.06 -9.09 8.70
CA TYR A 112 12.72 -8.55 8.88
C TYR A 112 11.65 -9.51 8.38
N ASP A 113 10.52 -9.57 9.10
CA ASP A 113 9.34 -10.34 8.69
C ASP A 113 8.37 -9.39 7.96
N ILE A 114 8.21 -9.62 6.66
CA ILE A 114 7.51 -8.71 5.74
C ILE A 114 6.29 -9.41 5.17
N GLY A 115 5.16 -8.72 5.13
CA GLY A 115 4.03 -9.08 4.30
C GLY A 115 3.91 -8.14 3.11
N GLY A 116 3.44 -8.62 1.95
CA GLY A 116 3.33 -7.75 0.79
C GLY A 116 2.59 -8.35 -0.39
N LYS A 117 2.38 -7.51 -1.43
CA LYS A 117 1.73 -7.90 -2.68
C LYS A 117 2.31 -7.14 -3.86
N THR A 118 2.57 -7.85 -4.94
CA THR A 118 2.94 -7.30 -6.25
C THR A 118 1.70 -6.89 -7.04
N GLY A 119 1.84 -5.88 -7.89
CA GLY A 119 0.85 -5.51 -8.90
C GLY A 119 1.53 -5.26 -10.25
N THR A 120 0.89 -5.72 -11.32
CA THR A 120 1.29 -5.47 -12.69
C THR A 120 0.03 -5.13 -13.48
N ALA A 121 -0.08 -3.91 -13.96
CA ALA A 121 -1.24 -3.45 -14.72
C ALA A 121 -0.80 -2.95 -16.09
N GLU A 122 -1.33 -3.57 -17.15
CA GLU A 122 -1.17 -3.06 -18.51
C GLU A 122 -2.02 -1.80 -18.69
N LYS A 123 -1.40 -0.75 -19.21
CA LYS A 123 -2.09 0.54 -19.46
C LYS A 123 -2.96 0.46 -20.72
N LEU A 124 -3.90 1.39 -20.83
CA LEU A 124 -4.75 1.52 -22.00
C LEU A 124 -4.10 2.46 -23.05
N PRO A 125 -4.24 2.14 -24.35
CA PRO A 125 -4.88 0.95 -24.92
C PRO A 125 -4.02 -0.31 -24.71
N ARG A 126 -4.66 -1.44 -24.40
CA ARG A 126 -3.94 -2.69 -24.21
C ARG A 126 -3.20 -3.14 -25.48
N GLY A 127 -2.06 -3.82 -25.30
CA GLY A 127 -1.21 -4.28 -26.38
C GLY A 127 -0.18 -3.24 -26.85
N ASN A 128 -0.07 -2.09 -26.18
CA ASN A 128 0.99 -1.09 -26.44
C ASN A 128 2.32 -1.43 -25.75
N GLY A 129 2.29 -2.33 -24.76
CA GLY A 129 3.47 -2.72 -24.00
C GLY A 129 3.79 -1.82 -22.81
N ASP A 130 2.93 -0.84 -22.50
CA ASP A 130 3.11 0.06 -21.38
C ASP A 130 2.48 -0.50 -20.11
N TYR A 131 3.28 -0.58 -19.05
CA TYR A 131 2.87 -1.17 -17.76
C TYR A 131 3.09 -0.23 -16.59
N LEU A 132 2.22 -0.37 -15.60
CA LEU A 132 2.40 0.15 -14.26
C LEU A 132 2.74 -1.02 -13.34
N LEU A 133 3.94 -0.99 -12.78
CA LEU A 133 4.40 -1.98 -11.81
C LEU A 133 4.25 -1.43 -10.40
N SER A 134 3.83 -2.26 -9.46
CA SER A 134 3.71 -1.84 -8.08
C SER A 134 4.06 -2.95 -7.09
N PHE A 135 4.51 -2.54 -5.92
CA PHE A 135 4.66 -3.39 -4.75
C PHE A 135 4.20 -2.63 -3.52
N ILE A 136 3.34 -3.25 -2.74
CA ILE A 136 2.97 -2.77 -1.42
C ILE A 136 3.44 -3.77 -0.38
N GLY A 137 4.24 -3.30 0.58
CA GLY A 137 4.81 -4.11 1.64
C GLY A 137 4.65 -3.46 3.00
N TYR A 138 4.71 -4.24 4.06
CA TYR A 138 4.63 -3.77 5.43
C TYR A 138 5.48 -4.63 6.37
N ALA A 139 5.91 -4.03 7.46
CA ALA A 139 6.66 -4.68 8.53
C ALA A 139 6.35 -4.05 9.90
N PRO A 140 6.54 -4.82 11.01
CA PRO A 140 6.63 -6.27 11.08
C PRO A 140 5.33 -6.96 10.65
N GLN A 141 5.38 -8.22 10.24
CA GLN A 141 4.23 -8.93 9.70
C GLN A 141 3.12 -9.15 10.74
N GLU A 142 3.46 -9.47 11.98
CA GLU A 142 2.48 -9.72 13.04
C GLU A 142 1.84 -8.43 13.56
N ASN A 143 2.66 -7.40 13.82
CA ASN A 143 2.22 -6.11 14.34
C ASN A 143 2.71 -4.99 13.41
N PRO A 144 1.99 -4.68 12.33
CA PRO A 144 2.41 -3.71 11.32
C PRO A 144 2.64 -2.31 11.88
N GLU A 145 3.82 -1.76 11.66
CA GLU A 145 4.21 -0.40 12.07
C GLU A 145 4.40 0.52 10.88
N VAL A 146 4.80 -0.04 9.72
CA VAL A 146 5.05 0.73 8.50
C VAL A 146 4.47 0.02 7.28
N VAL A 147 3.91 0.80 6.37
CA VAL A 147 3.51 0.37 5.01
C VAL A 147 4.30 1.17 4.00
N ILE A 148 4.87 0.50 3.01
CA ILE A 148 5.57 1.11 1.88
C ILE A 148 4.87 0.72 0.60
N TYR A 149 4.54 1.70 -0.24
CA TYR A 149 3.95 1.49 -1.55
C TYR A 149 4.83 2.11 -2.62
N VAL A 150 5.39 1.28 -3.48
CA VAL A 150 6.29 1.68 -4.56
C VAL A 150 5.60 1.41 -5.89
N VAL A 151 5.64 2.39 -6.78
CA VAL A 151 5.05 2.33 -8.12
C VAL A 151 6.09 2.79 -9.13
N ILE A 152 6.21 2.04 -10.23
CA ILE A 152 6.98 2.42 -11.42
C ILE A 152 6.00 2.48 -12.58
N ASP A 153 5.84 3.66 -13.14
CA ASP A 153 4.98 3.91 -14.28
C ASP A 153 5.83 3.96 -15.56
N GLU A 154 5.49 3.11 -16.53
CA GLU A 154 6.18 2.99 -17.82
C GLU A 154 7.71 2.93 -17.68
N PRO A 155 8.27 1.89 -17.02
CA PRO A 155 9.72 1.79 -16.90
C PRO A 155 10.40 1.79 -18.27
N ASN A 156 11.47 2.61 -18.43
CA ASN A 156 12.20 2.71 -19.69
C ASN A 156 13.09 1.49 -19.92
N VAL A 157 12.48 0.32 -20.17
CA VAL A 157 13.10 -0.99 -20.38
C VAL A 157 12.39 -1.75 -21.49
N GLU A 158 13.05 -2.76 -22.08
CA GLU A 158 12.50 -3.55 -23.18
C GLU A 158 11.27 -4.38 -22.78
N ASN A 159 11.29 -4.98 -21.58
CA ASN A 159 10.18 -5.75 -21.06
C ASN A 159 9.62 -5.12 -19.79
N GLN A 160 8.60 -4.27 -19.94
CA GLN A 160 8.02 -3.49 -18.85
C GLN A 160 7.19 -4.35 -17.87
N GLU A 161 6.73 -5.54 -18.23
CA GLU A 161 5.87 -6.39 -17.38
C GLU A 161 6.61 -7.07 -16.22
N LEU A 162 7.95 -7.02 -16.22
CA LEU A 162 8.78 -7.71 -15.22
C LEU A 162 8.69 -7.01 -13.85
N SER A 163 8.04 -7.67 -12.90
CA SER A 163 7.90 -7.16 -11.53
C SER A 163 9.24 -7.06 -10.77
N SER A 164 10.33 -7.68 -11.26
CA SER A 164 11.65 -7.60 -10.63
C SER A 164 12.12 -6.15 -10.41
N TYR A 165 11.84 -5.25 -11.34
CA TYR A 165 12.25 -3.84 -11.21
C TYR A 165 11.67 -3.16 -9.97
N VAL A 166 10.36 -3.30 -9.74
CA VAL A 166 9.72 -2.70 -8.58
C VAL A 166 10.07 -3.44 -7.30
N LEU A 167 10.31 -4.74 -7.34
CA LEU A 167 10.69 -5.55 -6.18
C LEU A 167 12.10 -5.21 -5.70
N GLU A 168 13.08 -5.11 -6.60
CA GLU A 168 14.44 -4.72 -6.26
C GLU A 168 14.51 -3.29 -5.70
N LEU A 169 13.75 -2.35 -6.30
CA LEU A 169 13.66 -0.98 -5.79
C LEU A 169 13.04 -0.97 -4.40
N SER A 170 11.95 -1.72 -4.20
CA SER A 170 11.26 -1.81 -2.91
C SER A 170 12.16 -2.42 -1.83
N GLN A 171 12.91 -3.48 -2.16
CA GLN A 171 13.87 -4.10 -1.27
C GLN A 171 14.92 -3.09 -0.78
N LYS A 172 15.49 -2.30 -1.69
CA LYS A 172 16.49 -1.27 -1.35
C LYS A 172 15.89 -0.18 -0.44
N ILE A 173 14.69 0.31 -0.78
CA ILE A 173 13.99 1.31 0.04
C ILE A 173 13.72 0.77 1.45
N MET A 174 13.19 -0.45 1.56
CA MET A 174 12.89 -1.07 2.85
C MET A 174 14.16 -1.33 3.67
N ALA A 175 15.24 -1.79 3.03
CA ALA A 175 16.51 -2.06 3.70
C ALA A 175 17.12 -0.82 4.38
N GLU A 176 16.90 0.37 3.83
CA GLU A 176 17.34 1.63 4.42
C GLU A 176 16.30 2.22 5.39
N THR A 177 15.01 2.09 5.08
CA THR A 177 13.92 2.70 5.85
C THR A 177 13.68 1.98 7.17
N PHE A 178 13.69 0.65 7.19
CA PHE A 178 13.39 -0.11 8.42
C PHE A 178 14.35 0.16 9.57
N PRO A 179 15.68 0.17 9.37
CA PRO A 179 16.61 0.57 10.44
C PRO A 179 16.41 2.03 10.87
N TYR A 180 16.16 2.93 9.93
CA TYR A 180 15.92 4.35 10.23
C TYR A 180 14.68 4.57 11.11
N LEU A 181 13.61 3.79 10.87
CA LEU A 181 12.37 3.83 11.65
C LEU A 181 12.43 2.97 12.92
N ASN A 182 13.55 2.28 13.20
CA ASN A 182 13.71 1.33 14.30
C ASN A 182 12.66 0.20 14.27
N ILE A 183 12.30 -0.29 13.07
CA ILE A 183 11.41 -1.44 12.94
C ILE A 183 12.06 -2.67 13.56
N THR A 184 11.30 -3.41 14.37
CA THR A 184 11.78 -4.60 15.09
C THR A 184 12.30 -5.67 14.14
N ARG A 185 13.52 -6.16 14.37
CA ARG A 185 14.10 -7.28 13.64
C ARG A 185 13.61 -8.62 14.18
N ASN A 186 13.66 -9.63 13.33
CA ASN A 186 13.40 -11.00 13.74
C ASN A 186 14.44 -11.45 14.79
N GLY A 187 13.97 -11.86 15.95
CA GLY A 187 14.82 -12.34 17.05
C GLY A 187 15.20 -11.27 18.10
N ASP A 188 14.77 -10.03 17.93
CA ASP A 188 15.00 -8.94 18.89
C ASP A 188 13.80 -8.72 19.84
N ALA A 189 12.80 -9.62 19.85
CA ALA A 189 11.58 -9.54 20.66
C ALA A 189 11.65 -10.36 21.96
#